data_6b57854edf92b25d63131796b990c288
#
_entry.id   6b57854edf92b25d63131796b990c288
#
_cell.length_a   1.000
_cell.length_b   1.000
_cell.length_c   1.000
_cell.angle_alpha   90.00
_cell.angle_beta   90.00
_cell.angle_gamma   90.00
#
_symmetry.space_group_name_H-M   'P 1'
#
loop_
_entity.id
_entity.type
_entity.pdbx_description
1 polymer ?
#
loop_
_entity_poly.entity_id
_entity_poly.type
_entity_poly.pdbx_seq_one_letter_code
_entity_poly.pdbx_strand_id
1 'polypeptide(L)'
;HDQSARLDTMNCCLFDVGAVLRGGFEMGNVWYNEPKTLDTAFDVMGDIILSTAAQQYGGFTVPEVDKILGPYAQKSYDKYISEFLKYADESWSGREEKAIEYALDKVRRDFDQGWQGIEYKLNTVGSSRGDYPFVTVTLGLGTGQFEKMCNISLLEVHKGGQGKKGHKKPVLFPKIVFLYDENLHGPGKPCEDIFEAGVDCSAKTMYPDWLSLTGKGYIASMYKQYGKVISPMGCRAFLSPWYERGGMYPADDQDKPVFVGRFNIGAVSLHLPMILAKARAESRDFYEVLDFYLQMIRNLHIRTYEYLGQMRASTNPLAYCEGGFYGGHLKPNEKIGKLLKPMTASFGITALNELQELYNGKSIREDGQFALEVLKYINDKVNQFKQEDGYLYAIY
;
A
#
# COMPACT_ATOMS: atom_id res chain seq x y z
N HIS A 1 -1.47 17.14 21.57
CA HIS A 1 -0.63 16.54 20.51
C HIS A 1 0.33 17.57 19.97
N ASP A 2 1.60 17.25 19.98
CA ASP A 2 2.62 18.06 19.36
C ASP A 2 2.44 18.02 17.82
N GLN A 3 1.96 19.11 17.26
CA GLN A 3 1.74 19.24 15.83
C GLN A 3 3.06 19.18 15.05
N SER A 4 4.18 19.59 15.66
CA SER A 4 5.50 19.58 15.03
C SER A 4 5.97 18.16 14.73
N ALA A 5 5.68 17.20 15.59
CA ALA A 5 6.05 15.80 15.37
C ALA A 5 5.35 15.14 14.16
N ARG A 6 4.27 15.74 13.65
CA ARG A 6 3.57 15.25 12.46
C ARG A 6 4.09 15.87 11.15
N LEU A 7 4.71 17.03 11.23
CA LEU A 7 5.24 17.73 10.05
C LEU A 7 6.52 17.08 9.52
N ASP A 8 7.25 16.36 10.37
CA ASP A 8 8.50 15.70 10.02
C ASP A 8 8.34 14.31 9.40
N THR A 9 7.12 13.84 9.26
CA THR A 9 6.82 12.47 8.83
C THR A 9 5.84 12.44 7.67
N MET A 10 5.97 11.38 6.84
CA MET A 10 5.04 11.11 5.76
C MET A 10 3.71 10.55 6.27
N ASN A 11 2.67 10.65 5.44
CA ASN A 11 1.39 9.99 5.65
C ASN A 11 1.44 8.53 5.14
N CYS A 12 0.43 8.07 4.40
CA CYS A 12 0.39 6.72 3.85
C CYS A 12 1.37 6.54 2.69
N CYS A 13 1.94 5.35 2.57
CA CYS A 13 2.89 5.05 1.49
C CYS A 13 2.63 3.70 0.80
N LEU A 14 3.17 3.60 -0.41
CA LEU A 14 3.43 2.36 -1.13
C LEU A 14 4.93 2.13 -1.08
N PHE A 15 5.39 1.25 -0.20
CA PHE A 15 6.81 1.06 0.06
C PHE A 15 7.37 -0.09 -0.78
N ASP A 16 8.51 0.13 -1.44
CA ASP A 16 9.18 -0.91 -2.23
C ASP A 16 10.08 -1.78 -1.33
N VAL A 17 9.44 -2.68 -0.59
CA VAL A 17 10.14 -3.67 0.23
C VAL A 17 11.05 -4.56 -0.63
N GLY A 18 10.61 -4.89 -1.85
CA GLY A 18 11.38 -5.72 -2.75
C GLY A 18 12.68 -5.05 -3.20
N ALA A 19 12.68 -3.73 -3.42
CA ALA A 19 13.91 -3.00 -3.75
C ALA A 19 14.90 -2.99 -2.58
N VAL A 20 14.41 -2.76 -1.36
CA VAL A 20 15.26 -2.74 -0.16
C VAL A 20 15.85 -4.13 0.15
N LEU A 21 15.07 -5.21 -0.02
CA LEU A 21 15.56 -6.57 0.23
C LEU A 21 16.66 -7.00 -0.74
N ARG A 22 16.55 -6.62 -2.02
CA ARG A 22 17.52 -7.01 -3.06
C ARG A 22 18.85 -6.30 -2.88
N GLY A 23 19.93 -7.07 -2.82
CA GLY A 23 21.27 -6.56 -2.68
C GLY A 23 21.70 -6.20 -1.26
N GLY A 24 20.79 -6.27 -0.31
CA GLY A 24 21.03 -5.87 1.09
C GLY A 24 20.92 -4.36 1.31
N PHE A 25 20.98 -3.93 2.57
CA PHE A 25 20.83 -2.53 2.98
C PHE A 25 21.45 -2.27 4.36
N GLU A 26 21.66 -1.01 4.71
CA GLU A 26 22.11 -0.60 6.03
C GLU A 26 20.95 -0.10 6.88
N MET A 27 20.84 -0.59 8.13
CA MET A 27 19.88 -0.11 9.10
C MET A 27 20.54 -0.05 10.49
N GLY A 28 20.53 1.12 11.11
CA GLY A 28 21.06 1.31 12.48
C GLY A 28 22.54 0.95 12.62
N ASN A 29 23.38 1.25 11.64
CA ASN A 29 24.81 0.90 11.56
C ASN A 29 25.09 -0.62 11.44
N VAL A 30 24.10 -1.39 11.02
CA VAL A 30 24.22 -2.82 10.74
C VAL A 30 23.86 -3.08 9.29
N TRP A 31 24.73 -3.83 8.59
CA TRP A 31 24.43 -4.27 7.23
C TRP A 31 23.58 -5.53 7.23
N TYR A 32 22.43 -5.45 6.58
CA TYR A 32 21.55 -6.59 6.31
C TYR A 32 21.88 -7.15 4.93
N ASN A 33 22.32 -8.38 4.88
CA ASN A 33 22.51 -9.06 3.58
C ASN A 33 21.16 -9.43 2.97
N GLU A 34 21.09 -9.51 1.65
CA GLU A 34 19.93 -10.06 0.96
C GLU A 34 19.59 -11.45 1.51
N PRO A 35 18.32 -11.73 1.88
CA PRO A 35 17.90 -13.03 2.37
C PRO A 35 18.19 -14.16 1.38
N LYS A 36 18.65 -15.30 1.90
CA LYS A 36 18.91 -16.51 1.11
C LYS A 36 17.79 -17.55 1.23
N THR A 37 16.86 -17.33 2.16
CA THR A 37 15.75 -18.24 2.45
C THR A 37 14.47 -17.45 2.73
N LEU A 38 13.32 -18.10 2.62
CA LEU A 38 12.02 -17.50 2.82
C LEU A 38 11.79 -17.05 4.27
N ASP A 39 12.18 -17.86 5.25
CA ASP A 39 12.07 -17.54 6.67
C ASP A 39 12.85 -16.26 7.02
N THR A 40 14.10 -16.15 6.56
CA THR A 40 14.90 -14.94 6.72
C THR A 40 14.27 -13.74 5.98
N ALA A 41 13.68 -13.95 4.79
CA ALA A 41 13.00 -12.88 4.07
C ALA A 41 11.80 -12.34 4.85
N PHE A 42 11.03 -13.18 5.51
CA PHE A 42 9.95 -12.76 6.41
C PHE A 42 10.45 -11.95 7.60
N ASP A 43 11.52 -12.40 8.24
CA ASP A 43 12.09 -11.69 9.39
C ASP A 43 12.59 -10.29 9.01
N VAL A 44 13.40 -10.20 7.96
CA VAL A 44 13.94 -8.93 7.46
C VAL A 44 12.84 -8.01 6.94
N MET A 45 11.82 -8.54 6.24
CA MET A 45 10.64 -7.77 5.84
C MET A 45 9.91 -7.18 7.06
N GLY A 46 9.77 -7.95 8.12
CA GLY A 46 9.19 -7.48 9.38
C GLY A 46 9.99 -6.32 9.99
N ASP A 47 11.31 -6.40 10.00
CA ASP A 47 12.19 -5.35 10.50
C ASP A 47 12.10 -4.07 9.67
N ILE A 48 12.08 -4.19 8.33
CA ILE A 48 11.87 -3.07 7.41
C ILE A 48 10.53 -2.37 7.71
N ILE A 49 9.45 -3.14 7.80
CA ILE A 49 8.10 -2.60 8.06
C ILE A 49 8.08 -1.87 9.40
N LEU A 50 8.53 -2.51 10.48
CA LEU A 50 8.49 -1.91 11.82
C LEU A 50 9.36 -0.66 11.92
N SER A 51 10.57 -0.69 11.35
CA SER A 51 11.47 0.46 11.36
C SER A 51 10.89 1.64 10.58
N THR A 52 10.40 1.41 9.37
CA THR A 52 9.88 2.48 8.50
C THR A 52 8.53 3.00 9.01
N ALA A 53 7.60 2.12 9.39
CA ALA A 53 6.29 2.50 9.89
C ALA A 53 6.35 3.30 11.19
N ALA A 54 7.35 3.09 12.03
CA ALA A 54 7.58 3.89 13.24
C ALA A 54 7.89 5.38 12.93
N GLN A 55 8.31 5.67 11.71
CA GLN A 55 8.71 7.02 11.26
C GLN A 55 7.65 7.68 10.36
N GLN A 56 6.43 7.15 10.33
CA GLN A 56 5.31 7.74 9.62
C GLN A 56 4.04 7.73 10.50
N TYR A 57 3.06 8.56 10.17
CA TYR A 57 1.79 8.61 10.91
C TYR A 57 0.63 7.96 10.15
N GLY A 58 0.80 7.60 8.88
CA GLY A 58 -0.20 6.94 8.04
C GLY A 58 0.09 5.48 7.79
N GLY A 59 -0.66 4.88 6.86
CA GLY A 59 -0.57 3.46 6.55
C GLY A 59 0.67 3.10 5.72
N PHE A 60 1.22 1.94 6.01
CA PHE A 60 2.34 1.34 5.27
C PHE A 60 1.81 0.23 4.38
N THR A 61 1.92 0.36 3.07
CA THR A 61 1.46 -0.67 2.13
C THR A 61 2.63 -1.35 1.44
N VAL A 62 2.62 -2.69 1.46
CA VAL A 62 3.51 -3.55 0.67
C VAL A 62 2.74 -4.07 -0.54
N PRO A 63 2.94 -3.50 -1.73
CA PRO A 63 2.26 -3.96 -2.94
C PRO A 63 2.76 -5.32 -3.42
N GLU A 64 1.83 -6.17 -3.91
CA GLU A 64 2.13 -7.43 -4.59
C GLU A 64 3.12 -8.32 -3.80
N VAL A 65 2.82 -8.56 -2.53
CA VAL A 65 3.71 -9.26 -1.60
C VAL A 65 4.05 -10.68 -2.05
N ASP A 66 3.17 -11.34 -2.78
CA ASP A 66 3.37 -12.63 -3.43
C ASP A 66 4.56 -12.62 -4.41
N LYS A 67 4.67 -11.56 -5.23
CA LYS A 67 5.79 -11.38 -6.16
C LYS A 67 7.10 -11.01 -5.47
N ILE A 68 7.02 -10.41 -4.29
CA ILE A 68 8.22 -10.11 -3.47
C ILE A 68 8.77 -11.40 -2.85
N LEU A 69 7.92 -12.23 -2.27
CA LEU A 69 8.32 -13.42 -1.52
C LEU A 69 8.55 -14.66 -2.40
N GLY A 70 7.91 -14.75 -3.57
CA GLY A 70 8.06 -15.88 -4.49
C GLY A 70 9.50 -16.25 -4.81
N PRO A 71 10.40 -15.32 -5.16
CA PRO A 71 11.82 -15.61 -5.41
C PRO A 71 12.57 -16.18 -4.20
N TYR A 72 12.23 -15.77 -2.98
CA TYR A 72 12.84 -16.31 -1.75
C TYR A 72 12.31 -17.71 -1.42
N ALA A 73 11.04 -17.98 -1.74
CA ALA A 73 10.47 -19.31 -1.66
C ALA A 73 11.16 -20.28 -2.63
N GLN A 74 11.48 -19.84 -3.84
CA GLN A 74 12.27 -20.64 -4.79
C GLN A 74 13.66 -20.96 -4.22
N LYS A 75 14.36 -19.98 -3.64
CA LYS A 75 15.67 -20.21 -2.99
C LYS A 75 15.57 -21.25 -1.87
N SER A 76 14.51 -21.17 -1.03
CA SER A 76 14.25 -22.15 0.03
C SER A 76 13.96 -23.54 -0.54
N TYR A 77 13.15 -23.62 -1.58
CA TYR A 77 12.82 -24.87 -2.27
C TYR A 77 14.07 -25.59 -2.79
N ASP A 78 14.91 -24.87 -3.52
CA ASP A 78 16.17 -25.40 -4.08
C ASP A 78 17.12 -25.89 -2.96
N LYS A 79 17.18 -25.15 -1.86
CA LYS A 79 17.93 -25.54 -0.66
C LYS A 79 17.38 -26.83 -0.05
N TYR A 80 16.08 -26.96 0.13
CA TYR A 80 15.47 -28.16 0.73
C TYR A 80 15.60 -29.39 -0.14
N ILE A 81 15.52 -29.27 -1.47
CA ILE A 81 15.83 -30.36 -2.39
C ILE A 81 17.29 -30.83 -2.20
N SER A 82 18.22 -29.87 -2.21
CA SER A 82 19.64 -30.19 -2.06
C SER A 82 19.96 -30.84 -0.71
N GLU A 83 19.35 -30.35 0.37
CA GLU A 83 19.49 -30.91 1.72
C GLU A 83 18.92 -32.34 1.78
N PHE A 84 17.75 -32.59 1.23
CA PHE A 84 17.13 -33.92 1.22
C PHE A 84 18.01 -34.93 0.44
N LEU A 85 18.42 -34.55 -0.78
CA LEU A 85 19.23 -35.42 -1.65
C LEU A 85 20.60 -35.73 -1.07
N LYS A 86 21.17 -34.82 -0.25
CA LYS A 86 22.45 -35.03 0.43
C LYS A 86 22.42 -36.18 1.44
N TYR A 87 21.27 -36.41 2.09
CA TYR A 87 21.13 -37.40 3.16
C TYR A 87 20.27 -38.59 2.77
N ALA A 88 19.60 -38.55 1.63
CA ALA A 88 18.83 -39.69 1.10
C ALA A 88 19.77 -40.71 0.46
N ASP A 89 19.46 -42.02 0.65
CA ASP A 89 20.21 -43.11 0.04
C ASP A 89 20.15 -43.00 -1.49
N GLU A 90 21.31 -43.06 -2.15
CA GLU A 90 21.42 -42.92 -3.60
C GLU A 90 20.72 -44.06 -4.36
N SER A 91 20.61 -45.23 -3.75
CA SER A 91 19.93 -46.39 -4.35
C SER A 91 18.42 -46.34 -4.23
N TRP A 92 17.88 -45.38 -3.49
CA TRP A 92 16.44 -45.27 -3.24
C TRP A 92 15.68 -44.85 -4.50
N SER A 93 14.87 -45.75 -5.05
CA SER A 93 13.98 -45.44 -6.17
C SER A 93 12.92 -44.40 -5.75
N GLY A 94 12.78 -43.34 -6.53
CA GLY A 94 11.82 -42.24 -6.22
C GLY A 94 12.35 -41.20 -5.22
N ARG A 95 13.66 -41.16 -4.97
CA ARG A 95 14.24 -40.17 -4.04
C ARG A 95 14.06 -38.76 -4.53
N GLU A 96 14.06 -38.51 -5.84
CA GLU A 96 13.87 -37.19 -6.42
C GLU A 96 12.44 -36.68 -6.25
N GLU A 97 11.44 -37.53 -6.50
CA GLU A 97 10.04 -37.20 -6.25
C GLU A 97 9.78 -36.90 -4.76
N LYS A 98 10.41 -37.68 -3.86
CA LYS A 98 10.31 -37.44 -2.43
C LYS A 98 11.04 -36.18 -1.99
N ALA A 99 12.13 -35.78 -2.64
CA ALA A 99 12.81 -34.54 -2.40
C ALA A 99 11.91 -33.33 -2.77
N ILE A 100 11.20 -33.43 -3.90
CA ILE A 100 10.24 -32.42 -4.35
C ILE A 100 9.08 -32.30 -3.36
N GLU A 101 8.46 -33.41 -2.97
CA GLU A 101 7.37 -33.44 -1.99
C GLU A 101 7.80 -32.81 -0.65
N TYR A 102 8.96 -33.23 -0.15
CA TYR A 102 9.54 -32.68 1.08
C TYR A 102 9.79 -31.18 0.99
N ALA A 103 10.38 -30.71 -0.10
CA ALA A 103 10.72 -29.30 -0.27
C ALA A 103 9.46 -28.42 -0.38
N LEU A 104 8.42 -28.89 -1.08
CA LEU A 104 7.14 -28.18 -1.17
C LEU A 104 6.44 -28.08 0.19
N ASP A 105 6.42 -29.18 0.97
CA ASP A 105 5.85 -29.18 2.32
C ASP A 105 6.59 -28.20 3.25
N LYS A 106 7.92 -28.18 3.16
CA LYS A 106 8.76 -27.24 3.92
C LYS A 106 8.50 -25.78 3.56
N VAL A 107 8.46 -25.44 2.27
CA VAL A 107 8.18 -24.08 1.80
C VAL A 107 6.79 -23.64 2.24
N ARG A 108 5.79 -24.50 2.15
CA ARG A 108 4.44 -24.20 2.63
C ARG A 108 4.45 -23.86 4.12
N ARG A 109 5.14 -24.68 4.91
CA ARG A 109 5.30 -24.44 6.35
C ARG A 109 6.02 -23.13 6.65
N ASP A 110 7.05 -22.79 5.87
CA ASP A 110 7.76 -21.50 6.01
C ASP A 110 6.85 -20.32 5.74
N PHE A 111 5.97 -20.40 4.74
CA PHE A 111 4.94 -19.40 4.49
C PHE A 111 3.98 -19.27 5.67
N ASP A 112 3.42 -20.39 6.15
CA ASP A 112 2.44 -20.39 7.24
C ASP A 112 3.04 -19.79 8.52
N GLN A 113 4.28 -20.16 8.86
CA GLN A 113 4.99 -19.63 10.02
C GLN A 113 5.42 -18.17 9.82
N GLY A 114 5.86 -17.82 8.62
CA GLY A 114 6.25 -16.46 8.27
C GLY A 114 5.07 -15.49 8.39
N TRP A 115 3.92 -15.84 7.84
CA TRP A 115 2.71 -15.03 7.97
C TRP A 115 2.22 -14.94 9.40
N GLN A 116 2.23 -16.03 10.15
CA GLN A 116 1.92 -16.00 11.59
C GLN A 116 2.87 -15.06 12.34
N GLY A 117 4.17 -15.10 12.05
CA GLY A 117 5.17 -14.24 12.65
C GLY A 117 4.93 -12.75 12.32
N ILE A 118 4.60 -12.43 11.07
CA ILE A 118 4.23 -11.06 10.65
C ILE A 118 2.97 -10.60 11.39
N GLU A 119 1.92 -11.42 11.46
CA GLU A 119 0.70 -11.05 12.19
C GLU A 119 1.00 -10.78 13.67
N TYR A 120 1.86 -11.57 14.33
CA TYR A 120 2.28 -11.28 15.70
C TYR A 120 3.02 -9.93 15.80
N LYS A 121 4.02 -9.71 14.96
CA LYS A 121 4.78 -8.45 14.96
C LYS A 121 3.86 -7.24 14.78
N LEU A 122 2.93 -7.29 13.82
CA LEU A 122 2.06 -6.16 13.49
C LEU A 122 0.94 -5.88 14.53
N ASN A 123 0.57 -6.87 15.34
CA ASN A 123 -0.52 -6.73 16.31
C ASN A 123 -0.04 -6.69 17.78
N THR A 124 1.26 -6.84 18.03
CA THR A 124 1.82 -6.89 19.40
C THR A 124 3.00 -5.96 19.64
N VAL A 125 3.72 -5.57 18.57
CA VAL A 125 4.89 -4.70 18.69
C VAL A 125 4.49 -3.27 18.34
N GLY A 126 4.25 -2.46 19.36
CA GLY A 126 3.95 -1.04 19.19
C GLY A 126 5.20 -0.23 18.85
N SER A 127 5.01 0.92 18.20
CA SER A 127 6.04 1.93 18.01
C SER A 127 6.33 2.66 19.33
N SER A 128 7.40 3.46 19.36
CA SER A 128 7.70 4.36 20.48
C SER A 128 6.58 5.37 20.77
N ARG A 129 5.64 5.54 19.85
CA ARG A 129 4.44 6.39 20.01
C ARG A 129 3.26 5.65 20.63
N GLY A 130 3.38 4.35 20.89
CA GLY A 130 2.31 3.51 21.43
C GLY A 130 1.32 2.99 20.38
N ASP A 131 1.52 3.32 19.09
CA ASP A 131 0.66 2.86 18.00
C ASP A 131 1.22 1.59 17.36
N TYR A 132 0.33 0.70 16.93
CA TYR A 132 0.70 -0.41 16.07
C TYR A 132 0.89 0.06 14.62
N PRO A 133 1.80 -0.57 13.85
CA PRO A 133 1.99 -0.20 12.46
C PRO A 133 0.74 -0.54 11.63
N PHE A 134 0.18 0.47 10.98
CA PHE A 134 -1.00 0.33 10.12
C PHE A 134 -0.58 -0.22 8.75
N VAL A 135 -0.44 -1.55 8.68
CA VAL A 135 0.12 -2.24 7.51
C VAL A 135 -0.98 -2.81 6.63
N THR A 136 -0.82 -2.62 5.32
CA THR A 136 -1.62 -3.25 4.27
C THR A 136 -0.69 -4.04 3.36
N VAL A 137 -1.13 -5.19 2.89
CA VAL A 137 -0.49 -5.94 1.82
C VAL A 137 -1.46 -6.13 0.66
N THR A 138 -0.97 -6.10 -0.59
CA THR A 138 -1.77 -6.50 -1.73
C THR A 138 -1.26 -7.81 -2.31
N LEU A 139 -2.15 -8.62 -2.85
CA LEU A 139 -1.89 -9.95 -3.37
C LEU A 139 -2.84 -10.30 -4.54
N GLY A 140 -2.60 -11.42 -5.18
CA GLY A 140 -3.56 -12.05 -6.11
C GLY A 140 -3.10 -12.13 -7.57
N LEU A 141 -2.10 -11.34 -7.99
CA LEU A 141 -1.66 -11.31 -9.39
C LEU A 141 -0.51 -12.28 -9.71
N GLY A 142 0.10 -12.88 -8.71
CA GLY A 142 1.12 -13.89 -8.89
C GLY A 142 0.53 -15.22 -9.34
N THR A 143 0.99 -15.73 -10.49
CA THR A 143 0.50 -16.99 -11.07
C THR A 143 1.49 -18.16 -10.91
N GLY A 144 2.72 -17.88 -10.48
CA GLY A 144 3.73 -18.88 -10.19
C GLY A 144 3.37 -19.74 -8.97
N GLN A 145 3.91 -20.94 -8.91
CA GLN A 145 3.61 -21.90 -7.84
C GLN A 145 3.82 -21.31 -6.42
N PHE A 146 4.93 -20.64 -6.20
CA PHE A 146 5.24 -20.06 -4.88
C PHE A 146 4.49 -18.77 -4.59
N GLU A 147 4.15 -18.00 -5.62
CA GLU A 147 3.29 -16.82 -5.50
C GLU A 147 1.87 -17.24 -5.08
N LYS A 148 1.32 -18.28 -5.71
CA LYS A 148 0.02 -18.87 -5.33
C LYS A 148 0.06 -19.43 -3.90
N MET A 149 1.13 -20.16 -3.54
CA MET A 149 1.32 -20.69 -2.19
C MET A 149 1.40 -19.56 -1.14
N CYS A 150 2.09 -18.46 -1.45
CA CYS A 150 2.16 -17.27 -0.62
C CYS A 150 0.76 -16.71 -0.34
N ASN A 151 -0.04 -16.51 -1.41
CA ASN A 151 -1.39 -15.97 -1.33
C ASN A 151 -2.32 -16.85 -0.50
N ILE A 152 -2.35 -18.15 -0.77
CA ILE A 152 -3.19 -19.11 -0.05
C ILE A 152 -2.79 -19.16 1.43
N SER A 153 -1.49 -19.24 1.73
CA SER A 153 -1.00 -19.29 3.11
C SER A 153 -1.39 -18.05 3.90
N LEU A 154 -1.21 -16.84 3.33
CA LEU A 154 -1.64 -15.60 3.99
C LEU A 154 -3.13 -15.61 4.32
N LEU A 155 -3.96 -15.95 3.34
CA LEU A 155 -5.41 -15.98 3.49
C LEU A 155 -5.86 -17.02 4.53
N GLU A 156 -5.26 -18.21 4.53
CA GLU A 156 -5.57 -19.27 5.51
C GLU A 156 -5.10 -18.91 6.93
N VAL A 157 -3.90 -18.35 7.08
CA VAL A 157 -3.38 -17.91 8.39
C VAL A 157 -4.26 -16.80 8.95
N HIS A 158 -4.59 -15.80 8.13
CA HIS A 158 -5.46 -14.69 8.53
C HIS A 158 -6.88 -15.17 8.90
N LYS A 159 -7.46 -16.02 8.06
CA LYS A 159 -8.74 -16.70 8.34
C LYS A 159 -8.71 -17.49 9.64
N GLY A 160 -7.59 -18.15 9.92
CA GLY A 160 -7.37 -18.94 11.13
C GLY A 160 -7.35 -18.09 12.40
N GLY A 161 -6.90 -16.85 12.31
CA GLY A 161 -6.69 -15.95 13.45
C GLY A 161 -5.56 -16.39 14.38
N GLN A 162 -5.27 -15.56 15.39
CA GLN A 162 -4.16 -15.78 16.32
C GLN A 162 -4.67 -15.97 17.77
N GLY A 163 -3.89 -16.69 18.58
CA GLY A 163 -4.21 -16.92 19.99
C GLY A 163 -4.01 -18.37 20.43
N LYS A 164 -4.43 -18.67 21.65
CA LYS A 164 -4.35 -20.02 22.21
C LYS A 164 -5.24 -20.99 21.45
N LYS A 165 -4.84 -22.27 21.39
CA LYS A 165 -5.65 -23.34 20.80
C LYS A 165 -7.08 -23.33 21.38
N GLY A 166 -8.09 -23.30 20.52
CA GLY A 166 -9.49 -23.20 20.93
C GLY A 166 -10.00 -21.77 21.25
N HIS A 167 -9.10 -20.77 21.27
CA HIS A 167 -9.43 -19.38 21.56
C HIS A 167 -8.77 -18.39 20.57
N LYS A 168 -8.63 -18.80 19.32
CA LYS A 168 -8.10 -17.94 18.26
C LYS A 168 -9.09 -16.84 17.93
N LYS A 169 -8.57 -15.61 17.71
CA LYS A 169 -9.35 -14.43 17.33
C LYS A 169 -8.78 -13.84 16.03
N PRO A 170 -9.63 -13.23 15.19
CA PRO A 170 -9.13 -12.45 14.06
C PRO A 170 -8.17 -11.36 14.54
N VAL A 171 -7.13 -11.11 13.76
CA VAL A 171 -6.19 -10.01 13.97
C VAL A 171 -6.51 -8.85 13.05
N LEU A 172 -6.04 -7.65 13.40
CA LEU A 172 -6.35 -6.44 12.65
C LEU A 172 -5.39 -6.23 11.48
N PHE A 173 -4.13 -6.59 11.65
CA PHE A 173 -3.06 -6.37 10.66
C PHE A 173 -2.35 -7.66 10.27
N PRO A 174 -1.87 -7.75 9.02
CA PRO A 174 -2.02 -6.75 7.96
C PRO A 174 -3.46 -6.67 7.46
N LYS A 175 -3.89 -5.50 7.01
CA LYS A 175 -5.05 -5.40 6.14
C LYS A 175 -4.68 -5.99 4.78
N ILE A 176 -5.61 -6.69 4.16
CA ILE A 176 -5.36 -7.40 2.92
C ILE A 176 -6.22 -6.81 1.81
N VAL A 177 -5.62 -6.55 0.65
CA VAL A 177 -6.34 -6.17 -0.57
C VAL A 177 -6.09 -7.22 -1.64
N PHE A 178 -7.16 -7.82 -2.13
CA PHE A 178 -7.13 -8.76 -3.23
C PHE A 178 -7.25 -8.02 -4.57
N LEU A 179 -6.25 -8.15 -5.41
CA LEU A 179 -6.23 -7.59 -6.75
C LEU A 179 -6.96 -8.55 -7.70
N TYR A 180 -8.25 -8.30 -7.92
CA TYR A 180 -9.12 -9.20 -8.66
C TYR A 180 -9.09 -8.92 -10.17
N ASP A 181 -8.69 -9.93 -10.94
CA ASP A 181 -8.80 -9.99 -12.40
C ASP A 181 -9.73 -11.14 -12.79
N GLU A 182 -10.83 -10.86 -13.48
CA GLU A 182 -11.80 -11.86 -13.94
C GLU A 182 -11.22 -12.91 -14.89
N ASN A 183 -10.07 -12.63 -15.51
CA ASN A 183 -9.39 -13.57 -16.38
C ASN A 183 -8.50 -14.56 -15.61
N LEU A 184 -8.12 -14.23 -14.39
CA LEU A 184 -7.28 -15.05 -13.50
C LEU A 184 -8.10 -15.77 -12.42
N HIS A 185 -9.17 -15.14 -11.93
CA HIS A 185 -9.90 -15.54 -10.73
C HIS A 185 -11.32 -15.97 -11.04
N GLY A 186 -11.84 -16.91 -10.27
CA GLY A 186 -13.18 -17.47 -10.40
C GLY A 186 -13.19 -18.87 -11.00
N PRO A 187 -14.38 -19.46 -11.14
CA PRO A 187 -14.54 -20.84 -11.57
C PRO A 187 -13.89 -21.14 -12.92
N GLY A 188 -13.05 -22.17 -12.98
CA GLY A 188 -12.32 -22.62 -14.18
C GLY A 188 -11.17 -21.70 -14.60
N LYS A 189 -10.76 -20.74 -13.77
CA LYS A 189 -9.66 -19.81 -14.07
C LYS A 189 -8.33 -20.28 -13.47
N PRO A 190 -7.19 -19.81 -13.97
CA PRO A 190 -5.86 -20.28 -13.52
C PRO A 190 -5.58 -20.11 -12.02
N CYS A 191 -6.22 -19.16 -11.38
CA CYS A 191 -6.06 -18.83 -9.96
C CYS A 191 -7.39 -18.97 -9.18
N GLU A 192 -8.21 -19.97 -9.53
CA GLU A 192 -9.46 -20.30 -8.85
C GLU A 192 -9.20 -20.62 -7.37
N ASP A 193 -8.15 -21.38 -7.08
CA ASP A 193 -7.71 -21.76 -5.74
C ASP A 193 -7.45 -20.54 -4.81
N ILE A 194 -6.78 -19.51 -5.34
CA ILE A 194 -6.55 -18.27 -4.59
C ILE A 194 -7.86 -17.51 -4.40
N PHE A 195 -8.71 -17.47 -5.42
CA PHE A 195 -10.00 -16.81 -5.36
C PHE A 195 -10.90 -17.44 -4.28
N GLU A 196 -11.01 -18.76 -4.25
CA GLU A 196 -11.78 -19.50 -3.24
C GLU A 196 -11.25 -19.21 -1.82
N ALA A 197 -9.93 -19.29 -1.62
CA ALA A 197 -9.31 -18.96 -0.34
C ALA A 197 -9.61 -17.51 0.09
N GLY A 198 -9.62 -16.57 -0.86
CA GLY A 198 -9.98 -15.18 -0.62
C GLY A 198 -11.43 -14.98 -0.21
N VAL A 199 -12.36 -15.67 -0.89
CA VAL A 199 -13.80 -15.64 -0.56
C VAL A 199 -14.04 -16.20 0.83
N ASP A 200 -13.47 -17.36 1.14
CA ASP A 200 -13.58 -17.99 2.46
C ASP A 200 -13.02 -17.11 3.59
N CYS A 201 -11.88 -16.47 3.33
CA CYS A 201 -11.28 -15.54 4.28
C CYS A 201 -12.19 -14.33 4.51
N SER A 202 -12.70 -13.71 3.43
CA SER A 202 -13.63 -12.58 3.51
C SER A 202 -14.91 -12.90 4.26
N ALA A 203 -15.47 -14.08 4.03
CA ALA A 203 -16.69 -14.53 4.70
C ALA A 203 -16.52 -14.63 6.22
N LYS A 204 -15.30 -14.89 6.71
CA LYS A 204 -15.02 -15.07 8.13
C LYS A 204 -14.46 -13.82 8.83
N THR A 205 -13.63 -13.04 8.13
CA THR A 205 -12.86 -11.95 8.73
C THR A 205 -13.18 -10.58 8.16
N MET A 206 -13.99 -10.51 7.10
CA MET A 206 -14.27 -9.32 6.29
C MET A 206 -13.03 -8.82 5.49
N TYR A 207 -11.93 -9.55 5.50
CA TYR A 207 -10.76 -9.35 4.63
C TYR A 207 -10.55 -10.59 3.76
N PRO A 208 -9.99 -10.42 2.56
CA PRO A 208 -9.47 -9.20 1.93
C PRO A 208 -10.56 -8.23 1.48
N ASP A 209 -10.21 -6.93 1.35
CA ASP A 209 -10.93 -6.00 0.49
C ASP A 209 -10.66 -6.36 -0.97
N TRP A 210 -11.64 -6.18 -1.85
CA TRP A 210 -11.54 -6.56 -3.24
C TRP A 210 -11.38 -5.35 -4.17
N LEU A 211 -10.29 -5.31 -4.94
CA LEU A 211 -10.07 -4.32 -5.98
C LEU A 211 -10.23 -4.96 -7.35
N SER A 212 -11.31 -4.61 -8.07
CA SER A 212 -11.52 -5.08 -9.44
C SER A 212 -10.60 -4.37 -10.42
N LEU A 213 -9.81 -5.13 -11.16
CA LEU A 213 -8.87 -4.65 -12.17
C LEU A 213 -9.43 -4.72 -13.60
N THR A 214 -10.57 -5.35 -13.79
CA THR A 214 -11.19 -5.57 -15.11
C THR A 214 -12.52 -4.84 -15.30
N GLY A 215 -12.90 -4.02 -14.32
CA GLY A 215 -14.08 -3.17 -14.39
C GLY A 215 -13.91 -1.93 -15.28
N LYS A 216 -14.69 -0.90 -14.99
CA LYS A 216 -14.59 0.43 -15.61
C LYS A 216 -13.84 1.38 -14.69
N GLY A 217 -13.12 2.34 -15.30
CA GLY A 217 -12.47 3.43 -14.57
C GLY A 217 -10.93 3.41 -14.70
N TYR A 218 -10.32 4.33 -13.99
CA TYR A 218 -8.90 4.63 -14.08
C TYR A 218 -8.00 3.42 -13.76
N ILE A 219 -8.28 2.69 -12.67
CA ILE A 219 -7.46 1.55 -12.24
C ILE A 219 -7.50 0.42 -13.27
N ALA A 220 -8.70 0.08 -13.77
CA ALA A 220 -8.86 -0.93 -14.81
C ALA A 220 -8.16 -0.54 -16.11
N SER A 221 -8.24 0.74 -16.51
CA SER A 221 -7.54 1.25 -17.69
C SER A 221 -6.02 1.16 -17.55
N MET A 222 -5.48 1.50 -16.41
CA MET A 222 -4.05 1.39 -16.09
C MET A 222 -3.59 -0.08 -16.12
N TYR A 223 -4.34 -0.97 -15.49
CA TYR A 223 -4.03 -2.40 -15.49
C TYR A 223 -4.05 -2.98 -16.91
N LYS A 224 -5.06 -2.63 -17.71
CA LYS A 224 -5.15 -3.05 -19.12
C LYS A 224 -3.95 -2.60 -19.94
N GLN A 225 -3.45 -1.39 -19.70
CA GLN A 225 -2.36 -0.80 -20.47
C GLN A 225 -0.99 -1.32 -20.05
N TYR A 226 -0.75 -1.49 -18.75
CA TYR A 226 0.58 -1.75 -18.20
C TYR A 226 0.73 -3.13 -17.54
N GLY A 227 -0.34 -3.88 -17.34
CA GLY A 227 -0.34 -5.14 -16.58
C GLY A 227 0.02 -4.96 -15.09
N LYS A 228 -0.03 -3.72 -14.60
CA LYS A 228 0.28 -3.32 -13.22
C LYS A 228 -0.68 -2.25 -12.75
N VAL A 229 -0.78 -2.08 -11.44
CA VAL A 229 -1.60 -1.03 -10.83
C VAL A 229 -0.80 -0.25 -9.79
N ILE A 230 -1.17 1.02 -9.60
CA ILE A 230 -0.82 1.73 -8.38
C ILE A 230 -1.76 1.19 -7.31
N SER A 231 -1.22 0.43 -6.36
CA SER A 231 -2.02 -0.18 -5.29
C SER A 231 -2.70 0.87 -4.42
N PRO A 232 -3.86 0.56 -3.81
CA PRO A 232 -4.44 1.45 -2.81
C PRO A 232 -3.53 1.51 -1.58
N MET A 233 -3.47 2.68 -0.97
CA MET A 233 -2.80 2.85 0.32
C MET A 233 -3.65 2.29 1.47
N GLY A 234 -3.13 2.29 2.69
CA GLY A 234 -3.83 1.78 3.87
C GLY A 234 -5.23 2.35 4.10
N CYS A 235 -5.46 3.59 3.72
CA CYS A 235 -6.76 4.28 3.73
C CYS A 235 -7.63 4.01 2.49
N ARG A 236 -7.17 3.20 1.54
CA ARG A 236 -7.78 2.91 0.23
C ARG A 236 -7.74 4.07 -0.77
N ALA A 237 -7.07 5.18 -0.44
CA ALA A 237 -6.78 6.23 -1.40
C ALA A 237 -5.70 5.80 -2.40
N PHE A 238 -5.76 6.37 -3.59
CA PHE A 238 -4.78 6.17 -4.65
C PHE A 238 -3.90 7.41 -4.82
N LEU A 239 -2.63 7.18 -5.14
CA LEU A 239 -1.73 8.26 -5.52
C LEU A 239 -1.98 8.67 -6.97
N SER A 240 -1.91 9.97 -7.26
CA SER A 240 -1.95 10.46 -8.63
C SER A 240 -0.81 9.86 -9.45
N PRO A 241 -1.01 9.54 -10.74
CA PRO A 241 0.07 9.03 -11.59
C PRO A 241 1.27 9.98 -11.63
N TRP A 242 2.46 9.39 -11.66
CA TRP A 242 3.71 10.04 -12.01
C TRP A 242 4.44 9.14 -12.98
N TYR A 243 4.83 9.68 -14.13
CA TYR A 243 5.50 8.94 -15.19
C TYR A 243 7.00 9.10 -15.09
N GLU A 244 7.76 8.03 -15.38
CA GLU A 244 9.20 7.98 -15.18
C GLU A 244 9.96 9.08 -15.94
N ARG A 245 9.52 9.39 -17.19
CA ARG A 245 10.13 10.38 -18.05
C ARG A 245 9.40 11.71 -18.09
N GLY A 246 8.08 11.67 -18.20
CA GLY A 246 7.25 12.86 -18.37
C GLY A 246 6.76 13.50 -17.09
N GLY A 247 6.90 12.84 -15.97
CA GLY A 247 6.45 13.34 -14.67
C GLY A 247 4.93 13.29 -14.54
N MET A 248 4.28 14.44 -14.44
CA MET A 248 2.83 14.55 -14.23
C MET A 248 1.98 14.02 -15.40
N TYR A 249 2.54 14.05 -16.59
CA TYR A 249 1.95 13.54 -17.82
C TYR A 249 2.95 12.64 -18.54
N PRO A 250 2.50 11.61 -19.26
CA PRO A 250 3.41 10.75 -20.00
C PRO A 250 4.15 11.54 -21.09
N ALA A 251 5.44 11.30 -21.26
CA ALA A 251 6.22 11.90 -22.32
C ALA A 251 5.82 11.38 -23.70
N ASP A 252 5.43 10.12 -23.78
CA ASP A 252 4.91 9.39 -24.95
C ASP A 252 4.16 8.14 -24.51
N ASP A 253 3.61 7.38 -25.47
CA ASP A 253 2.82 6.16 -25.21
C ASP A 253 3.62 5.01 -24.58
N GLN A 254 4.95 5.08 -24.54
CA GLN A 254 5.82 4.09 -23.91
C GLN A 254 6.28 4.51 -22.51
N ASP A 255 5.96 5.72 -22.10
CA ASP A 255 6.30 6.20 -20.76
C ASP A 255 5.47 5.46 -19.70
N LYS A 256 6.10 5.02 -18.63
CA LYS A 256 5.48 4.18 -17.61
C LYS A 256 5.26 4.95 -16.33
N PRO A 257 4.11 4.75 -15.66
CA PRO A 257 3.91 5.29 -14.33
C PRO A 257 4.77 4.55 -13.30
N VAL A 258 5.17 5.28 -12.27
CA VAL A 258 5.83 4.73 -11.09
C VAL A 258 4.78 4.07 -10.21
N PHE A 259 4.81 2.73 -10.10
CA PHE A 259 3.78 1.95 -9.42
C PHE A 259 4.01 1.82 -7.91
N VAL A 260 5.24 1.91 -7.44
CA VAL A 260 5.63 1.69 -6.04
C VAL A 260 6.70 2.69 -5.61
N GLY A 261 6.98 2.76 -4.32
CA GLY A 261 7.99 3.69 -3.79
C GLY A 261 7.51 5.13 -3.72
N ARG A 262 6.23 5.36 -3.43
CA ARG A 262 5.64 6.70 -3.37
C ARG A 262 4.77 6.86 -2.13
N PHE A 263 4.58 8.09 -1.68
CA PHE A 263 3.78 8.37 -0.49
C PHE A 263 2.86 9.58 -0.66
N ASN A 264 1.90 9.68 0.25
CA ASN A 264 1.03 10.84 0.40
C ASN A 264 1.70 11.86 1.35
N ILE A 265 1.80 13.10 0.91
CA ILE A 265 2.38 14.21 1.70
C ILE A 265 1.52 14.49 2.93
N GLY A 266 0.20 14.44 2.76
CA GLY A 266 -0.77 14.70 3.79
C GLY A 266 -2.16 14.83 3.20
N ALA A 267 -3.18 14.69 4.05
CA ALA A 267 -4.59 14.88 3.68
C ALA A 267 -5.19 15.95 4.58
N VAL A 268 -5.86 16.93 3.99
CA VAL A 268 -6.62 17.96 4.69
C VAL A 268 -8.04 17.96 4.17
N SER A 269 -9.02 17.74 5.07
CA SER A 269 -10.41 17.52 4.69
C SER A 269 -11.24 18.79 4.79
N LEU A 270 -12.10 19.00 3.78
CA LEU A 270 -13.19 19.96 3.76
C LEU A 270 -14.38 19.38 4.51
N HIS A 271 -14.90 20.09 5.47
CA HIS A 271 -16.18 19.77 6.09
C HIS A 271 -17.30 20.54 5.36
N LEU A 272 -17.85 19.91 4.33
CA LEU A 272 -18.76 20.56 3.37
C LEU A 272 -20.03 21.16 4.00
N PRO A 273 -20.72 20.49 4.96
CA PRO A 273 -21.87 21.10 5.63
C PRO A 273 -21.54 22.39 6.38
N MET A 274 -20.37 22.46 7.03
CA MET A 274 -19.92 23.70 7.68
C MET A 274 -19.68 24.82 6.69
N ILE A 275 -19.15 24.54 5.52
CA ILE A 275 -18.93 25.52 4.45
C ILE A 275 -20.28 26.08 3.99
N LEU A 276 -21.29 25.21 3.76
CA LEU A 276 -22.63 25.66 3.37
C LEU A 276 -23.31 26.47 4.49
N ALA A 277 -23.22 26.00 5.74
CA ALA A 277 -23.76 26.73 6.88
C ALA A 277 -23.12 28.11 7.04
N LYS A 278 -21.81 28.20 6.87
CA LYS A 278 -21.08 29.48 6.90
C LYS A 278 -21.49 30.42 5.77
N ALA A 279 -21.61 29.91 4.55
CA ALA A 279 -22.08 30.69 3.41
C ALA A 279 -23.47 31.32 3.67
N ARG A 280 -24.40 30.51 4.20
CA ARG A 280 -25.75 30.97 4.59
C ARG A 280 -25.71 32.02 5.72
N ALA A 281 -24.92 31.77 6.76
CA ALA A 281 -24.82 32.70 7.89
C ALA A 281 -24.22 34.07 7.50
N GLU A 282 -23.28 34.07 6.54
CA GLU A 282 -22.62 35.27 6.05
C GLU A 282 -23.31 35.88 4.82
N SER A 283 -24.40 35.30 4.34
CA SER A 283 -25.10 35.68 3.09
C SER A 283 -24.14 35.77 1.89
N ARG A 284 -23.24 34.80 1.78
CA ARG A 284 -22.26 34.66 0.70
C ARG A 284 -22.61 33.51 -0.21
N ASP A 285 -22.09 33.53 -1.41
CA ASP A 285 -22.15 32.38 -2.31
C ASP A 285 -21.38 31.19 -1.76
N PHE A 286 -21.95 30.00 -1.91
CA PHE A 286 -21.33 28.75 -1.42
C PHE A 286 -19.96 28.49 -2.05
N TYR A 287 -19.85 28.71 -3.37
CA TYR A 287 -18.60 28.44 -4.08
C TYR A 287 -17.50 29.46 -3.75
N GLU A 288 -17.85 30.70 -3.42
CA GLU A 288 -16.87 31.66 -2.89
C GLU A 288 -16.25 31.19 -1.56
N VAL A 289 -17.09 30.69 -0.65
CA VAL A 289 -16.62 30.18 0.64
C VAL A 289 -15.83 28.87 0.45
N LEU A 290 -16.27 28.00 -0.46
CA LEU A 290 -15.55 26.79 -0.81
C LEU A 290 -14.17 27.09 -1.41
N ASP A 291 -14.08 28.03 -2.34
CA ASP A 291 -12.81 28.46 -2.94
C ASP A 291 -11.83 29.02 -1.90
N PHE A 292 -12.31 29.77 -0.93
CA PHE A 292 -11.49 30.25 0.17
C PHE A 292 -10.81 29.08 0.94
N TYR A 293 -11.58 28.04 1.28
CA TYR A 293 -11.03 26.88 1.98
C TYR A 293 -10.16 26.00 1.08
N LEU A 294 -10.50 25.82 -0.18
CA LEU A 294 -9.66 25.12 -1.15
C LEU A 294 -8.29 25.82 -1.28
N GLN A 295 -8.27 27.14 -1.36
CA GLN A 295 -7.02 27.91 -1.41
C GLN A 295 -6.21 27.80 -0.10
N MET A 296 -6.87 27.74 1.05
CA MET A 296 -6.19 27.51 2.33
C MET A 296 -5.50 26.14 2.37
N ILE A 297 -6.19 25.10 1.92
CA ILE A 297 -5.63 23.73 1.84
C ILE A 297 -4.46 23.71 0.86
N ARG A 298 -4.60 24.31 -0.32
CA ARG A 298 -3.51 24.47 -1.30
C ARG A 298 -2.27 25.07 -0.67
N ASN A 299 -2.42 26.20 0.01
CA ASN A 299 -1.31 26.90 0.67
C ASN A 299 -0.66 26.04 1.76
N LEU A 300 -1.46 25.29 2.51
CA LEU A 300 -0.95 24.36 3.51
C LEU A 300 -0.14 23.22 2.87
N HIS A 301 -0.65 22.65 1.79
CA HIS A 301 0.08 21.60 1.06
C HIS A 301 1.40 22.10 0.49
N ILE A 302 1.44 23.30 -0.13
CA ILE A 302 2.68 23.91 -0.63
C ILE A 302 3.71 24.05 0.50
N ARG A 303 3.29 24.61 1.65
CA ARG A 303 4.16 24.73 2.83
C ARG A 303 4.65 23.38 3.34
N THR A 304 3.81 22.36 3.29
CA THR A 304 4.20 21.01 3.69
C THR A 304 5.24 20.42 2.74
N TYR A 305 5.08 20.59 1.44
CA TYR A 305 6.10 20.18 0.45
C TYR A 305 7.44 20.89 0.71
N GLU A 306 7.40 22.21 0.93
CA GLU A 306 8.61 23.00 1.20
C GLU A 306 9.28 22.58 2.50
N TYR A 307 8.51 22.40 3.56
CA TYR A 307 9.02 21.99 4.88
C TYR A 307 9.64 20.60 4.85
N LEU A 308 8.90 19.58 4.34
CA LEU A 308 9.44 18.22 4.20
C LEU A 308 10.65 18.19 3.29
N GLY A 309 10.67 19.01 2.26
CA GLY A 309 11.82 19.14 1.34
C GLY A 309 13.13 19.55 2.01
N GLN A 310 13.08 20.18 3.19
CA GLN A 310 14.28 20.53 3.97
C GLN A 310 14.77 19.39 4.88
N MET A 311 13.97 18.33 5.08
CA MET A 311 14.37 17.19 5.88
C MET A 311 15.57 16.46 5.25
N ARG A 312 16.41 15.89 6.11
CA ARG A 312 17.54 15.06 5.66
C ARG A 312 17.07 13.62 5.39
N ALA A 313 17.73 12.96 4.47
CA ALA A 313 17.44 11.57 4.15
C ALA A 313 17.64 10.63 5.37
N SER A 314 18.51 10.99 6.28
CA SER A 314 18.72 10.26 7.55
C SER A 314 17.50 10.20 8.48
N THR A 315 16.43 10.96 8.22
CA THR A 315 15.18 10.86 9.00
C THR A 315 14.44 9.55 8.77
N ASN A 316 14.58 8.97 7.59
CA ASN A 316 14.07 7.63 7.27
C ASN A 316 14.99 6.97 6.23
N PRO A 317 16.11 6.35 6.67
CA PRO A 317 17.13 5.83 5.74
C PRO A 317 16.60 4.78 4.78
N LEU A 318 15.77 3.84 5.25
CA LEU A 318 15.22 2.78 4.39
C LEU A 318 14.38 3.35 3.22
N ALA A 319 13.67 4.44 3.47
CA ALA A 319 12.86 5.11 2.47
C ALA A 319 13.71 5.97 1.50
N TYR A 320 14.65 6.74 2.04
CA TYR A 320 15.33 7.81 1.29
C TYR A 320 16.76 7.49 0.87
N CYS A 321 17.40 6.49 1.51
CA CYS A 321 18.78 6.09 1.17
C CYS A 321 18.86 4.70 0.54
N GLU A 322 17.98 3.77 0.96
CA GLU A 322 18.05 2.34 0.59
C GLU A 322 17.02 1.93 -0.49
N GLY A 323 16.40 2.89 -1.16
CA GLY A 323 15.52 2.63 -2.31
C GLY A 323 14.07 2.28 -1.98
N GLY A 324 13.62 2.38 -0.73
CA GLY A 324 12.23 2.16 -0.37
C GLY A 324 11.26 3.12 -1.06
N PHE A 325 11.72 4.34 -1.40
CA PHE A 325 11.00 5.27 -2.27
C PHE A 325 11.71 5.53 -3.59
N TYR A 326 10.92 5.86 -4.60
CA TYR A 326 11.37 6.16 -5.94
C TYR A 326 12.42 7.29 -5.94
N GLY A 327 13.60 6.98 -6.47
CA GLY A 327 14.76 7.86 -6.42
C GLY A 327 15.45 7.94 -5.04
N GLY A 328 15.04 7.11 -4.09
CA GLY A 328 15.51 7.08 -2.69
C GLY A 328 16.89 6.46 -2.50
N HIS A 329 17.91 6.98 -3.20
CA HIS A 329 19.32 6.61 -3.06
C HIS A 329 20.15 7.85 -2.68
N LEU A 330 19.65 8.61 -1.70
CA LEU A 330 20.33 9.82 -1.21
C LEU A 330 21.39 9.47 -0.17
N LYS A 331 22.38 10.34 -0.05
CA LYS A 331 23.26 10.31 1.12
C LYS A 331 22.50 10.78 2.37
N PRO A 332 22.83 10.28 3.58
CA PRO A 332 22.08 10.59 4.80
C PRO A 332 21.90 12.09 5.11
N ASN A 333 22.84 12.95 4.71
CA ASN A 333 22.77 14.40 4.91
C ASN A 333 22.18 15.18 3.76
N GLU A 334 21.83 14.56 2.65
CA GLU A 334 21.10 15.24 1.57
C GLU A 334 19.66 15.54 1.98
N LYS A 335 19.11 16.63 1.43
CA LYS A 335 17.71 17.01 1.60
C LYS A 335 16.83 16.19 0.65
N ILE A 336 15.64 15.81 1.15
CA ILE A 336 14.70 14.94 0.39
C ILE A 336 13.86 15.71 -0.64
N GLY A 337 13.99 17.03 -0.75
CA GLY A 337 13.13 17.86 -1.61
C GLY A 337 13.01 17.38 -3.04
N LYS A 338 14.09 16.85 -3.63
CA LYS A 338 14.08 16.29 -5.00
C LYS A 338 13.23 15.02 -5.16
N LEU A 339 12.93 14.32 -4.05
CA LEU A 339 12.09 13.12 -4.05
C LEU A 339 10.59 13.42 -3.94
N LEU A 340 10.20 14.66 -3.66
CA LEU A 340 8.82 14.98 -3.32
C LEU A 340 7.92 15.24 -4.55
N LYS A 341 8.49 15.51 -5.72
CA LYS A 341 7.69 15.77 -6.93
C LYS A 341 6.74 14.62 -7.31
N PRO A 342 7.14 13.34 -7.27
CA PRO A 342 6.23 12.23 -7.55
C PRO A 342 5.26 11.91 -6.41
N MET A 343 5.32 12.61 -5.29
CA MET A 343 4.45 12.40 -4.14
C MET A 343 3.16 13.20 -4.29
N THR A 344 2.08 12.74 -3.64
CA THR A 344 0.74 13.33 -3.78
C THR A 344 0.28 13.96 -2.48
N ALA A 345 -0.31 15.16 -2.50
CA ALA A 345 -1.06 15.73 -1.41
C ALA A 345 -2.58 15.60 -1.66
N SER A 346 -3.38 15.39 -0.63
CA SER A 346 -4.79 15.05 -0.79
C SER A 346 -5.71 16.13 -0.21
N PHE A 347 -6.73 16.50 -1.00
CA PHE A 347 -7.88 17.29 -0.59
C PHE A 347 -8.97 16.31 -0.15
N GLY A 348 -9.21 16.19 1.15
CA GLY A 348 -10.24 15.31 1.69
C GLY A 348 -11.63 15.91 1.57
N ILE A 349 -12.62 15.08 1.34
CA ILE A 349 -14.04 15.46 1.28
C ILE A 349 -14.78 14.74 2.39
N THR A 350 -15.48 15.50 3.24
CA THR A 350 -16.20 14.95 4.37
C THR A 350 -17.66 15.38 4.34
N ALA A 351 -18.55 14.42 4.64
CA ALA A 351 -19.97 14.64 4.87
C ALA A 351 -20.73 15.14 3.63
N LEU A 352 -20.50 14.47 2.49
CA LEU A 352 -21.15 14.82 1.23
C LEU A 352 -22.68 14.58 1.26
N ASN A 353 -23.13 13.53 1.92
CA ASN A 353 -24.58 13.28 2.11
C ASN A 353 -25.21 14.38 2.94
N GLU A 354 -24.60 14.75 4.05
CA GLU A 354 -25.08 15.80 4.94
C GLU A 354 -25.07 17.18 4.27
N LEU A 355 -24.13 17.41 3.35
CA LEU A 355 -24.18 18.60 2.49
C LEU A 355 -25.44 18.62 1.65
N GLN A 356 -25.78 17.50 0.98
CA GLN A 356 -26.98 17.39 0.15
C GLN A 356 -28.26 17.55 0.98
N GLU A 357 -28.34 16.91 2.14
CA GLU A 357 -29.46 17.04 3.07
C GLU A 357 -29.62 18.48 3.60
N LEU A 358 -28.52 19.12 3.94
CA LEU A 358 -28.54 20.51 4.38
C LEU A 358 -28.97 21.47 3.24
N TYR A 359 -28.63 21.12 1.99
CA TYR A 359 -28.97 21.94 0.82
C TYR A 359 -30.48 21.93 0.51
N ASN A 360 -31.09 20.74 0.41
CA ASN A 360 -32.48 20.60 -0.05
C ASN A 360 -33.35 19.59 0.73
N GLY A 361 -32.85 19.08 1.85
CA GLY A 361 -33.61 18.13 2.70
C GLY A 361 -33.62 16.68 2.19
N LYS A 362 -32.88 16.35 1.13
CA LYS A 362 -32.80 15.01 0.54
C LYS A 362 -31.40 14.43 0.68
N SER A 363 -31.34 13.12 0.91
CA SER A 363 -30.06 12.38 0.89
C SER A 363 -29.50 12.27 -0.55
N ILE A 364 -28.21 11.94 -0.68
CA ILE A 364 -27.60 11.67 -2.01
C ILE A 364 -28.25 10.48 -2.72
N ARG A 365 -28.92 9.58 -1.99
CA ARG A 365 -29.67 8.46 -2.56
C ARG A 365 -30.95 8.91 -3.24
N GLU A 366 -31.58 9.96 -2.72
CA GLU A 366 -32.86 10.51 -3.23
C GLU A 366 -32.64 11.58 -4.29
N ASP A 367 -31.61 12.40 -4.10
CA ASP A 367 -31.21 13.46 -5.02
C ASP A 367 -29.73 13.82 -4.78
N GLY A 368 -28.82 13.33 -5.60
CA GLY A 368 -27.38 13.57 -5.51
C GLY A 368 -26.87 14.66 -6.43
N GLN A 369 -27.73 15.43 -7.10
CA GLN A 369 -27.30 16.35 -8.15
C GLN A 369 -26.35 17.44 -7.66
N PHE A 370 -26.71 18.12 -6.58
CA PHE A 370 -25.87 19.17 -6.00
C PHE A 370 -24.54 18.62 -5.48
N ALA A 371 -24.58 17.47 -4.79
CA ALA A 371 -23.35 16.81 -4.34
C ALA A 371 -22.40 16.47 -5.49
N LEU A 372 -22.95 16.00 -6.62
CA LEU A 372 -22.17 15.71 -7.83
C LEU A 372 -21.58 16.97 -8.47
N GLU A 373 -22.32 18.07 -8.51
CA GLU A 373 -21.84 19.37 -9.00
C GLU A 373 -20.68 19.90 -8.14
N VAL A 374 -20.80 19.79 -6.82
CA VAL A 374 -19.74 20.20 -5.87
C VAL A 374 -18.49 19.33 -6.07
N LEU A 375 -18.63 18.02 -6.23
CA LEU A 375 -17.48 17.14 -6.50
C LEU A 375 -16.78 17.50 -7.81
N LYS A 376 -17.52 17.76 -8.88
CA LYS A 376 -16.95 18.21 -10.15
C LYS A 376 -16.20 19.51 -9.99
N TYR A 377 -16.81 20.49 -9.32
CA TYR A 377 -16.19 21.78 -9.05
C TYR A 377 -14.88 21.65 -8.30
N ILE A 378 -14.86 20.87 -7.21
CA ILE A 378 -13.63 20.60 -6.42
C ILE A 378 -12.57 19.93 -7.30
N ASN A 379 -12.98 18.93 -8.10
CA ASN A 379 -12.05 18.23 -8.99
C ASN A 379 -11.41 19.17 -10.02
N ASP A 380 -12.17 20.06 -10.62
CA ASP A 380 -11.68 21.03 -11.60
C ASP A 380 -10.71 22.03 -10.95
N LYS A 381 -11.01 22.52 -9.76
CA LYS A 381 -10.13 23.39 -8.98
C LYS A 381 -8.82 22.70 -8.57
N VAL A 382 -8.89 21.47 -8.09
CA VAL A 382 -7.70 20.71 -7.71
C VAL A 382 -6.82 20.42 -8.92
N ASN A 383 -7.41 20.14 -10.10
CA ASN A 383 -6.67 19.96 -11.34
C ASN A 383 -6.03 21.29 -11.81
N GLN A 384 -6.71 22.42 -11.65
CA GLN A 384 -6.13 23.73 -11.92
C GLN A 384 -4.90 23.99 -11.01
N PHE A 385 -5.02 23.77 -9.70
CA PHE A 385 -3.91 23.92 -8.76
C PHE A 385 -2.71 23.05 -9.09
N LYS A 386 -2.97 21.79 -9.51
CA LYS A 386 -1.93 20.86 -9.97
C LYS A 386 -1.13 21.40 -11.16
N GLN A 387 -1.80 22.03 -12.12
CA GLN A 387 -1.15 22.65 -13.28
C GLN A 387 -0.34 23.90 -12.89
N GLU A 388 -0.89 24.74 -12.02
CA GLU A 388 -0.26 25.97 -11.59
C GLU A 388 0.99 25.74 -10.72
N ASP A 389 0.92 24.78 -9.79
CA ASP A 389 1.97 24.57 -8.78
C ASP A 389 3.02 23.54 -9.21
N GLY A 390 2.69 22.68 -10.17
CA GLY A 390 3.56 21.57 -10.57
C GLY A 390 3.70 20.50 -9.49
N TYR A 391 2.76 20.44 -8.54
CA TYR A 391 2.65 19.38 -7.52
C TYR A 391 1.51 18.42 -7.86
N LEU A 392 1.61 17.17 -7.41
CA LEU A 392 0.52 16.22 -7.54
C LEU A 392 -0.49 16.43 -6.41
N TYR A 393 -1.72 16.72 -6.79
CA TYR A 393 -2.86 16.78 -5.90
C TYR A 393 -3.89 15.71 -6.28
N ALA A 394 -4.63 15.21 -5.29
CA ALA A 394 -5.74 14.29 -5.48
C ALA A 394 -6.90 14.65 -4.57
N ILE A 395 -8.11 14.23 -4.94
CA ILE A 395 -9.28 14.23 -4.07
C ILE A 395 -9.34 12.89 -3.35
N TYR A 396 -9.71 12.94 -2.09
CA TYR A 396 -9.73 11.78 -1.20
C TYR A 396 -11.04 11.71 -0.40
#